data_ee93e177dc28b5cd05eeef86ff9b60bb
#
_entry.id   ee93e177dc28b5cd05eeef86ff9b60bb
#
_cell.length_a   1.000
_cell.length_b   1.000
_cell.length_c   1.000
_cell.angle_alpha   90.00
_cell.angle_beta   90.00
_cell.angle_gamma   90.00
#
_symmetry.space_group_name_H-M   'P 1'
#
loop_
_entity.id
_entity.type
_entity.pdbx_description
1 polymer ?
#
loop_
_entity_poly.entity_id
_entity_poly.type
_entity_poly.pdbx_seq_one_letter_code
_entity_poly.pdbx_strand_id
1 'polypeptide(L)'
;VLHAYRSDSLVREKAEKPWFQWQPDWSYLLDEYTRFTTMEEVVIEFIPGLRFRKMDGVRRLAVLTEERIGYTIGNSLVLLDGIPITDHEIIFKYDPLKIRKIDVYKGKYVFGGQIFDGIASFSSYEHNYPGLVVDNSTQFFDYEGTQAQRIFYMPAYRTEAEKRSPVPDFRHTLLWRPDIRTAGESSISIPFTTSDLTGDFTITIEGLTQTGEALYATEQFQVK
;
A
#
# COMPACT_ATOMS: atom_id res chain seq x y z
N VAL A 1 -9.95 -21.91 16.01
CA VAL A 1 -11.02 -20.98 15.60
C VAL A 1 -10.49 -19.54 15.47
N LEU A 2 -9.34 -19.19 16.07
CA LEU A 2 -8.74 -17.84 16.00
C LEU A 2 -7.82 -17.60 14.79
N HIS A 3 -7.58 -18.58 13.93
CA HIS A 3 -6.72 -18.44 12.75
C HIS A 3 -7.39 -17.86 11.50
N ALA A 4 -8.71 -17.71 11.49
CA ALA A 4 -9.44 -17.17 10.33
C ALA A 4 -9.41 -15.63 10.22
N TYR A 5 -8.85 -14.96 11.20
CA TYR A 5 -8.73 -13.49 11.23
C TYR A 5 -7.29 -12.98 11.09
N ARG A 6 -6.39 -13.78 10.55
CA ARG A 6 -5.10 -13.22 10.14
C ARG A 6 -5.34 -12.27 8.98
N SER A 7 -4.86 -11.06 9.15
CA SER A 7 -4.86 -9.97 8.16
C SER A 7 -4.15 -10.28 6.83
N ASP A 8 -3.61 -11.48 6.70
CA ASP A 8 -2.89 -11.95 5.53
C ASP A 8 -3.79 -12.21 4.30
N SER A 9 -5.12 -12.19 4.47
CA SER A 9 -6.08 -12.29 3.36
C SER A 9 -6.52 -10.93 2.80
N LEU A 10 -6.08 -9.84 3.38
CA LEU A 10 -6.15 -8.54 2.70
C LEU A 10 -5.09 -8.60 1.59
N VAL A 11 -5.52 -8.99 0.40
CA VAL A 11 -4.76 -8.74 -0.81
C VAL A 11 -4.52 -7.23 -0.80
N ARG A 12 -3.33 -6.83 -0.35
CA ARG A 12 -2.83 -5.51 -0.68
C ARG A 12 -2.76 -5.53 -2.20
N GLU A 13 -3.74 -4.96 -2.87
CA GLU A 13 -3.51 -4.52 -4.22
C GLU A 13 -2.24 -3.70 -4.12
N LYS A 14 -1.15 -4.23 -4.66
CA LYS A 14 0.09 -3.48 -4.80
C LYS A 14 -0.30 -2.29 -5.66
N ALA A 15 -0.61 -1.19 -5.00
CA ALA A 15 -0.88 0.04 -5.70
C ALA A 15 0.46 0.44 -6.33
N GLU A 16 0.62 0.11 -7.59
CA GLU A 16 1.69 0.65 -8.44
C GLU A 16 1.48 2.16 -8.68
N LYS A 17 0.71 2.81 -7.82
CA LYS A 17 0.53 4.25 -7.88
C LYS A 17 1.85 4.87 -7.43
N PRO A 18 2.53 5.60 -8.32
CA PRO A 18 3.70 6.35 -7.92
C PRO A 18 3.32 7.25 -6.75
N TRP A 19 4.21 7.37 -5.78
CA TRP A 19 4.03 8.26 -4.62
C TRP A 19 3.73 9.71 -5.02
N PHE A 20 4.14 10.06 -6.24
CA PHE A 20 3.86 11.34 -6.86
C PHE A 20 2.84 11.16 -7.98
N GLN A 21 1.90 12.09 -8.06
CA GLN A 21 0.95 12.17 -9.19
C GLN A 21 1.63 12.65 -10.49
N TRP A 22 2.93 12.96 -10.41
CA TRP A 22 3.71 13.46 -11.54
C TRP A 22 4.41 12.31 -12.24
N GLN A 23 4.51 12.45 -13.55
CA GLN A 23 5.34 11.55 -14.34
C GLN A 23 6.82 11.91 -14.11
N PRO A 24 7.71 10.92 -13.96
CA PRO A 24 9.13 11.18 -13.88
C PRO A 24 9.66 11.77 -15.20
N ASP A 25 10.63 12.67 -15.11
CA ASP A 25 11.34 13.18 -16.28
C ASP A 25 12.16 12.07 -16.93
N TRP A 26 12.73 11.18 -16.12
CA TRP A 26 13.42 9.97 -16.57
C TRP A 26 13.03 8.77 -15.71
N SER A 27 12.88 7.65 -16.37
CA SER A 27 12.53 6.37 -15.74
C SER A 27 13.39 5.27 -16.33
N TYR A 28 14.11 4.55 -15.48
CA TYR A 28 15.05 3.50 -15.86
C TYR A 28 14.63 2.18 -15.22
N LEU A 29 14.23 1.22 -16.03
CA LEU A 29 14.04 -0.16 -15.62
C LEU A 29 15.39 -0.87 -15.68
N LEU A 30 15.97 -1.21 -14.55
CA LEU A 30 17.34 -1.73 -14.50
C LEU A 30 17.48 -3.10 -15.16
N ASP A 31 16.39 -3.84 -15.34
CA ASP A 31 16.40 -5.13 -16.05
C ASP A 31 16.62 -4.99 -17.56
N GLU A 32 16.43 -3.80 -18.12
CA GLU A 32 16.68 -3.51 -19.54
C GLU A 32 18.16 -3.24 -19.82
N TYR A 33 18.99 -3.16 -18.78
CA TYR A 33 20.40 -2.81 -18.86
C TYR A 33 21.29 -3.90 -18.29
N THR A 34 22.60 -3.82 -18.58
CA THR A 34 23.59 -4.67 -17.92
C THR A 34 23.57 -4.41 -16.41
N ARG A 35 23.45 -5.47 -15.62
CA ARG A 35 23.39 -5.34 -14.15
C ARG A 35 24.80 -5.17 -13.59
N PHE A 36 25.03 -4.04 -12.94
CA PHE A 36 26.26 -3.76 -12.20
C PHE A 36 26.15 -4.20 -10.74
N THR A 37 27.28 -4.39 -10.11
CA THR A 37 27.36 -4.83 -8.72
C THR A 37 27.40 -3.68 -7.71
N THR A 38 27.65 -2.46 -8.18
CA THR A 38 27.70 -1.25 -7.34
C THR A 38 26.69 -0.21 -7.82
N MET A 39 26.08 0.49 -6.89
CA MET A 39 25.14 1.57 -7.22
C MET A 39 25.87 2.75 -7.90
N GLU A 40 27.12 2.95 -7.58
CA GLU A 40 27.93 3.99 -8.20
C GLU A 40 28.08 3.77 -9.71
N GLU A 41 28.37 2.53 -10.13
CA GLU A 41 28.42 2.15 -11.55
C GLU A 41 27.07 2.34 -12.24
N VAL A 42 25.98 1.90 -11.61
CA VAL A 42 24.62 2.07 -12.16
C VAL A 42 24.33 3.54 -12.43
N VAL A 43 24.63 4.42 -11.48
CA VAL A 43 24.34 5.85 -11.63
C VAL A 43 25.25 6.50 -12.70
N ILE A 44 26.53 6.15 -12.73
CA ILE A 44 27.49 6.76 -13.67
C ILE A 44 27.20 6.33 -15.10
N GLU A 45 26.92 5.05 -15.32
CA GLU A 45 26.82 4.47 -16.66
C GLU A 45 25.44 4.63 -17.30
N PHE A 46 24.35 4.58 -16.49
CA PHE A 46 23.00 4.52 -17.03
C PHE A 46 22.14 5.73 -16.76
N ILE A 47 22.46 6.55 -15.75
CA ILE A 47 21.52 7.57 -15.31
C ILE A 47 22.14 8.97 -15.46
N PRO A 48 22.12 9.55 -16.68
CA PRO A 48 22.74 10.86 -16.92
C PRO A 48 22.12 11.99 -16.10
N GLY A 49 20.88 11.80 -15.60
CA GLY A 49 20.19 12.73 -14.71
C GLY A 49 20.67 12.76 -13.26
N LEU A 50 21.53 11.81 -12.87
CA LEU A 50 22.08 11.71 -11.52
C LEU A 50 23.59 11.79 -11.53
N ARG A 51 24.16 12.40 -10.48
CA ARG A 51 25.62 12.42 -10.24
C ARG A 51 25.90 12.30 -8.76
N PHE A 52 27.04 11.68 -8.47
CA PHE A 52 27.62 11.69 -7.14
C PHE A 52 28.55 12.88 -6.97
N ARG A 53 28.40 13.58 -5.86
CA ARG A 53 29.28 14.67 -5.48
C ARG A 53 29.78 14.49 -4.06
N LYS A 54 31.04 14.83 -3.84
CA LYS A 54 31.64 14.86 -2.50
C LYS A 54 31.66 16.31 -2.02
N MET A 55 30.98 16.56 -0.89
CA MET A 55 30.94 17.84 -0.20
C MET A 55 31.31 17.61 1.25
N ASP A 56 32.25 18.38 1.75
CA ASP A 56 32.72 18.31 3.15
C ASP A 56 33.04 16.87 3.60
N GLY A 57 33.60 16.06 2.68
CA GLY A 57 33.91 14.67 2.94
C GLY A 57 32.75 13.68 2.78
N VAL A 58 31.50 14.15 2.67
CA VAL A 58 30.29 13.34 2.53
C VAL A 58 29.91 13.22 1.06
N ARG A 59 29.58 12.00 0.62
CA ARG A 59 29.05 11.77 -0.74
C ARG A 59 27.55 12.04 -0.76
N ARG A 60 27.10 12.78 -1.75
CA ARG A 60 25.68 13.08 -1.96
C ARG A 60 25.28 12.78 -3.40
N LEU A 61 24.05 12.32 -3.57
CA LEU A 61 23.41 12.18 -4.86
C LEU A 61 22.83 13.53 -5.27
N ALA A 62 23.08 13.95 -6.49
CA ALA A 62 22.59 15.20 -7.05
C ALA A 62 21.80 14.94 -8.33
N VAL A 63 20.63 15.59 -8.46
CA VAL A 63 19.79 15.57 -9.65
C VAL A 63 20.15 16.71 -10.56
N LEU A 64 20.11 16.47 -11.88
CA LEU A 64 20.28 17.52 -12.89
C LEU A 64 19.09 18.48 -12.86
N THR A 65 19.35 19.78 -12.75
CA THR A 65 18.32 20.81 -12.77
C THR A 65 18.23 21.51 -14.12
N GLU A 66 17.04 22.02 -14.45
CA GLU A 66 16.78 22.75 -15.70
C GLU A 66 17.25 24.22 -15.65
N GLU A 67 17.21 24.85 -14.47
CA GLU A 67 17.48 26.29 -14.33
C GLU A 67 18.94 26.66 -14.55
N ARG A 68 19.85 25.72 -14.46
CA ARG A 68 21.27 25.89 -14.76
C ARG A 68 21.77 24.60 -15.39
N ILE A 69 22.60 24.71 -16.41
CA ILE A 69 23.33 23.57 -16.97
C ILE A 69 24.25 23.01 -15.88
N GLY A 70 23.69 22.21 -14.96
CA GLY A 70 24.41 21.70 -13.80
C GLY A 70 23.55 20.87 -12.87
N TYR A 71 24.22 20.25 -11.91
CA TYR A 71 23.58 19.44 -10.87
C TYR A 71 23.44 20.25 -9.59
N THR A 72 22.32 20.07 -8.88
CA THR A 72 22.14 20.64 -7.55
C THR A 72 23.13 20.01 -6.57
N ILE A 73 23.75 20.85 -5.80
CA ILE A 73 24.74 20.43 -4.82
C ILE A 73 24.01 20.09 -3.52
N GLY A 74 23.76 18.80 -3.32
CA GLY A 74 23.42 18.27 -2.00
C GLY A 74 21.99 18.44 -1.51
N ASN A 75 21.07 18.97 -2.34
CA ASN A 75 19.69 19.23 -1.94
C ASN A 75 18.67 18.38 -2.70
N SER A 76 19.05 17.19 -3.15
CA SER A 76 18.12 16.27 -3.80
C SER A 76 17.45 15.35 -2.79
N LEU A 77 16.15 15.15 -2.92
CA LEU A 77 15.42 14.17 -2.14
C LEU A 77 15.68 12.78 -2.72
N VAL A 78 16.21 11.90 -1.90
CA VAL A 78 16.44 10.50 -2.27
C VAL A 78 15.43 9.64 -1.55
N LEU A 79 14.74 8.78 -2.30
CA LEU A 79 13.74 7.87 -1.77
C LEU A 79 14.12 6.43 -2.11
N LEU A 80 13.90 5.51 -1.17
CA LEU A 80 13.92 4.07 -1.40
C LEU A 80 12.55 3.51 -1.02
N ASP A 81 11.83 2.97 -2.01
CA ASP A 81 10.44 2.51 -1.85
C ASP A 81 9.53 3.53 -1.13
N GLY A 82 9.75 4.83 -1.42
CA GLY A 82 9.03 5.94 -0.81
C GLY A 82 9.58 6.42 0.53
N ILE A 83 10.57 5.76 1.11
CA ILE A 83 11.20 6.17 2.37
C ILE A 83 12.29 7.20 2.07
N PRO A 84 12.25 8.39 2.70
CA PRO A 84 13.29 9.40 2.55
C PRO A 84 14.62 8.92 3.14
N ILE A 85 15.66 8.95 2.33
CA ILE A 85 17.01 8.59 2.73
C ILE A 85 17.83 9.89 2.92
N THR A 86 18.07 10.26 4.15
CA THR A 86 18.80 11.48 4.52
C THR A 86 20.31 11.31 4.41
N ASP A 87 20.82 10.13 4.75
CA ASP A 87 22.22 9.75 4.51
C ASP A 87 22.34 9.00 3.19
N HIS A 88 22.81 9.70 2.16
CA HIS A 88 22.95 9.13 0.83
C HIS A 88 23.99 8.01 0.75
N GLU A 89 24.89 7.86 1.74
CA GLU A 89 25.81 6.71 1.83
C GLU A 89 25.06 5.37 1.91
N ILE A 90 23.83 5.36 2.42
CA ILE A 90 22.96 4.18 2.45
C ILE A 90 22.69 3.69 1.03
N ILE A 91 22.35 4.61 0.11
CA ILE A 91 22.09 4.26 -1.30
C ILE A 91 23.36 3.79 -2.00
N PHE A 92 24.51 4.38 -1.70
CA PHE A 92 25.78 3.92 -2.29
C PHE A 92 26.12 2.49 -1.93
N LYS A 93 25.83 2.12 -0.69
CA LYS A 93 26.09 0.77 -0.15
C LYS A 93 24.98 -0.22 -0.46
N TYR A 94 23.85 0.27 -0.96
CA TYR A 94 22.71 -0.57 -1.26
C TYR A 94 22.98 -1.44 -2.49
N ASP A 95 22.56 -2.70 -2.41
CA ASP A 95 22.73 -3.67 -3.49
C ASP A 95 21.84 -3.29 -4.70
N PRO A 96 22.41 -2.87 -5.84
CA PRO A 96 21.62 -2.50 -6.99
C PRO A 96 20.84 -3.66 -7.61
N LEU A 97 21.21 -4.90 -7.33
CA LEU A 97 20.48 -6.08 -7.80
C LEU A 97 19.08 -6.20 -7.15
N LYS A 98 18.86 -5.51 -6.03
CA LYS A 98 17.56 -5.41 -5.37
C LYS A 98 16.67 -4.31 -5.93
N ILE A 99 17.24 -3.39 -6.73
CA ILE A 99 16.49 -2.30 -7.35
C ILE A 99 15.98 -2.71 -8.72
N ARG A 100 14.68 -2.56 -8.92
CA ARG A 100 14.01 -2.77 -10.19
C ARG A 100 14.01 -1.52 -11.07
N LYS A 101 13.75 -0.37 -10.45
CA LYS A 101 13.47 0.87 -11.18
C LYS A 101 14.06 2.08 -10.47
N ILE A 102 14.53 3.05 -11.26
CA ILE A 102 14.95 4.36 -10.76
C ILE A 102 14.20 5.43 -11.54
N ASP A 103 13.44 6.26 -10.83
CA ASP A 103 12.75 7.41 -11.38
C ASP A 103 13.43 8.71 -10.93
N VAL A 104 13.61 9.64 -11.85
CA VAL A 104 14.23 10.92 -11.58
C VAL A 104 13.26 12.04 -11.96
N TYR A 105 13.03 12.94 -11.02
CA TYR A 105 12.18 14.11 -11.17
C TYR A 105 13.02 15.37 -11.03
N LYS A 106 12.93 16.26 -12.01
CA LYS A 106 13.54 17.57 -11.97
C LYS A 106 12.61 18.57 -11.27
N GLY A 107 13.18 19.72 -10.92
CA GLY A 107 12.43 20.81 -10.34
C GLY A 107 12.41 20.81 -8.82
N LYS A 108 11.73 21.82 -8.27
CA LYS A 108 11.69 22.04 -6.83
C LYS A 108 10.54 21.27 -6.19
N TYR A 109 10.84 20.65 -5.08
CA TYR A 109 9.88 19.90 -4.30
C TYR A 109 9.97 20.25 -2.81
N VAL A 110 8.84 20.45 -2.16
CA VAL A 110 8.77 20.75 -0.72
C VAL A 110 8.37 19.48 0.02
N PHE A 111 9.22 19.05 0.93
CA PHE A 111 8.96 17.88 1.77
C PHE A 111 9.43 18.15 3.21
N GLY A 112 8.54 17.92 4.18
CA GLY A 112 8.88 18.10 5.60
C GLY A 112 9.37 19.52 5.97
N GLY A 113 8.92 20.55 5.26
CA GLY A 113 9.36 21.92 5.47
C GLY A 113 10.71 22.28 4.84
N GLN A 114 11.31 21.36 4.08
CA GLN A 114 12.55 21.58 3.31
C GLN A 114 12.24 21.66 1.82
N ILE A 115 13.06 22.40 1.09
CA ILE A 115 12.98 22.51 -0.37
C ILE A 115 14.09 21.67 -0.98
N PHE A 116 13.71 20.79 -1.87
CA PHE A 116 14.59 19.93 -2.65
C PHE A 116 14.57 20.34 -4.12
N ASP A 117 15.71 20.29 -4.77
CA ASP A 117 15.87 20.68 -6.17
C ASP A 117 15.89 19.48 -7.13
N GLY A 118 15.21 18.44 -6.77
CA GLY A 118 15.03 17.22 -7.55
C GLY A 118 14.81 16.02 -6.66
N ILE A 119 14.26 14.95 -7.25
CA ILE A 119 13.99 13.70 -6.55
C ILE A 119 14.61 12.55 -7.31
N ALA A 120 15.30 11.66 -6.59
CA ALA A 120 15.72 10.36 -7.09
C ALA A 120 14.99 9.27 -6.31
N SER A 121 14.09 8.56 -6.97
CA SER A 121 13.27 7.51 -6.36
C SER A 121 13.72 6.14 -6.83
N PHE A 122 14.17 5.34 -5.90
CA PHE A 122 14.61 3.96 -6.10
C PHE A 122 13.48 3.03 -5.66
N SER A 123 13.07 2.13 -6.54
CA SER A 123 12.03 1.13 -6.26
C SER A 123 12.61 -0.26 -6.30
N SER A 124 12.48 -1.01 -5.22
CA SER A 124 12.84 -2.41 -5.16
C SER A 124 11.80 -3.30 -5.84
N TYR A 125 12.11 -4.59 -6.07
CA TYR A 125 11.17 -5.52 -6.69
C TYR A 125 9.91 -5.77 -5.86
N GLU A 126 10.06 -5.78 -4.54
CA GLU A 126 8.97 -6.10 -3.62
C GLU A 126 8.36 -4.87 -2.94
N HIS A 127 8.92 -3.68 -3.18
CA HIS A 127 8.52 -2.42 -2.54
C HIS A 127 8.52 -2.49 -1.00
N ASN A 128 9.50 -3.22 -0.45
CA ASN A 128 9.64 -3.43 0.99
C ASN A 128 11.05 -3.13 1.50
N TYR A 129 11.82 -2.33 0.75
CA TYR A 129 13.17 -1.88 1.11
C TYR A 129 14.09 -3.01 1.62
N PRO A 130 14.27 -4.13 0.87
CA PRO A 130 14.89 -5.34 1.36
C PRO A 130 16.35 -5.12 1.79
N GLY A 131 16.63 -5.27 3.09
CA GLY A 131 17.96 -5.10 3.65
C GLY A 131 18.39 -3.66 3.84
N LEU A 132 17.46 -2.71 3.89
CA LEU A 132 17.75 -1.33 4.29
C LEU A 132 18.20 -1.33 5.76
N VAL A 133 19.42 -0.86 5.98
CA VAL A 133 19.95 -0.63 7.33
C VAL A 133 19.87 0.86 7.60
N VAL A 134 19.07 1.23 8.57
CA VAL A 134 18.95 2.61 9.07
C VAL A 134 19.71 2.78 10.37
N ASP A 135 20.05 4.01 10.69
CA ASP A 135 20.69 4.32 11.96
C ASP A 135 19.72 4.24 13.14
N ASN A 136 20.25 4.31 14.36
CA ASN A 136 19.45 4.24 15.58
C ASN A 136 18.52 5.45 15.80
N SER A 137 18.62 6.48 14.96
CA SER A 137 17.76 7.67 15.01
C SER A 137 16.48 7.50 14.20
N THR A 138 16.41 6.44 13.39
CA THR A 138 15.26 6.15 12.52
C THR A 138 14.46 4.98 13.07
N GLN A 139 13.16 5.17 13.22
CA GLN A 139 12.23 4.13 13.65
C GLN A 139 11.14 3.94 12.60
N PHE A 140 10.88 2.69 12.21
CA PHE A 140 9.77 2.34 11.35
C PHE A 140 8.54 2.01 12.17
N PHE A 141 7.41 2.57 11.75
CA PHE A 141 6.11 2.22 12.30
C PHE A 141 5.22 1.74 11.15
N ASP A 142 4.65 0.55 11.30
CA ASP A 142 3.55 0.13 10.44
C ASP A 142 2.31 0.95 10.80
N TYR A 143 2.07 1.99 10.01
CA TYR A 143 0.88 2.81 10.17
C TYR A 143 -0.26 2.21 9.34
N GLU A 144 -1.24 1.64 10.03
CA GLU A 144 -2.51 1.30 9.41
C GLU A 144 -3.30 2.60 9.21
N GLY A 145 -3.30 3.10 7.98
CA GLY A 145 -4.07 4.27 7.58
C GLY A 145 -5.59 4.03 7.60
N THR A 146 -6.31 4.51 6.60
CA THR A 146 -7.73 4.20 6.43
C THR A 146 -7.91 2.69 6.24
N GLN A 147 -8.67 2.06 7.12
CA GLN A 147 -9.00 0.65 6.98
C GLN A 147 -9.67 0.41 5.63
N ALA A 148 -9.18 -0.60 4.90
CA ALA A 148 -9.91 -1.12 3.76
C ALA A 148 -11.32 -1.54 4.24
N GLN A 149 -12.33 -1.26 3.44
CA GLN A 149 -13.71 -1.65 3.77
C GLN A 149 -13.73 -3.16 4.05
N ARG A 150 -14.04 -3.53 5.29
CA ARG A 150 -14.12 -4.94 5.67
C ARG A 150 -15.39 -5.53 5.05
N ILE A 151 -15.20 -6.54 4.22
CA ILE A 151 -16.31 -7.34 3.69
C ILE A 151 -16.54 -8.47 4.67
N PHE A 152 -17.76 -8.56 5.19
CA PHE A 152 -18.12 -9.66 6.06
C PHE A 152 -18.14 -10.98 5.28
N TYR A 153 -17.43 -11.98 5.79
CA TYR A 153 -17.40 -13.30 5.17
C TYR A 153 -18.75 -14.00 5.32
N MET A 154 -19.39 -14.24 4.20
CA MET A 154 -20.67 -14.92 4.12
C MET A 154 -20.60 -16.01 3.03
N PRO A 155 -20.42 -17.29 3.39
CA PRO A 155 -20.40 -18.37 2.42
C PRO A 155 -21.79 -18.54 1.79
N ALA A 156 -21.84 -18.76 0.51
CA ALA A 156 -23.08 -18.87 -0.25
C ALA A 156 -23.50 -20.32 -0.54
N TYR A 157 -22.63 -21.29 -0.29
CA TYR A 157 -22.84 -22.73 -0.54
C TYR A 157 -23.52 -23.03 -1.88
N ARG A 158 -22.96 -22.48 -2.97
CA ARG A 158 -23.57 -22.53 -4.30
C ARG A 158 -23.44 -23.88 -4.97
N THR A 159 -22.37 -24.61 -4.64
CA THR A 159 -22.07 -25.92 -5.24
C THR A 159 -22.40 -27.06 -4.28
N GLU A 160 -22.71 -28.23 -4.83
CA GLU A 160 -22.93 -29.43 -4.02
C GLU A 160 -21.68 -29.85 -3.22
N ALA A 161 -20.50 -29.57 -3.74
CA ALA A 161 -19.25 -29.83 -3.03
C ALA A 161 -19.11 -28.91 -1.79
N GLU A 162 -19.47 -27.64 -1.90
CA GLU A 162 -19.48 -26.71 -0.76
C GLU A 162 -20.49 -27.10 0.30
N LYS A 163 -21.70 -27.54 -0.09
CA LYS A 163 -22.74 -28.00 0.83
C LYS A 163 -22.37 -29.27 1.57
N ARG A 164 -21.54 -30.13 0.97
CA ARG A 164 -21.10 -31.40 1.54
C ARG A 164 -19.70 -31.31 2.16
N SER A 165 -19.20 -30.10 2.37
CA SER A 165 -17.90 -29.90 3.01
C SER A 165 -17.87 -30.58 4.38
N PRO A 166 -16.82 -31.39 4.71
CA PRO A 166 -16.70 -31.96 6.04
C PRO A 166 -16.27 -30.95 7.11
N VAL A 167 -15.99 -29.70 6.70
CA VAL A 167 -15.58 -28.63 7.61
C VAL A 167 -16.85 -27.95 8.15
N PRO A 168 -17.14 -28.05 9.46
CA PRO A 168 -18.33 -27.45 10.03
C PRO A 168 -18.25 -25.92 10.04
N ASP A 169 -19.40 -25.29 9.81
CA ASP A 169 -19.57 -23.83 9.86
C ASP A 169 -20.15 -23.42 11.23
N PHE A 170 -19.32 -22.92 12.12
CA PHE A 170 -19.72 -22.46 13.46
C PHE A 170 -19.85 -20.95 13.59
N ARG A 171 -20.34 -20.27 12.55
CA ARG A 171 -20.56 -18.83 12.61
C ARG A 171 -21.75 -18.49 13.51
N HIS A 172 -21.54 -17.60 14.47
CA HIS A 172 -22.59 -17.00 15.29
C HIS A 172 -23.25 -15.80 14.58
N THR A 173 -22.52 -15.05 13.78
CA THR A 173 -23.04 -13.96 12.95
C THR A 173 -23.21 -14.48 11.53
N LEU A 174 -24.45 -14.56 11.06
CA LEU A 174 -24.78 -15.14 9.77
C LEU A 174 -24.69 -14.11 8.64
N LEU A 175 -25.05 -12.86 8.93
CA LEU A 175 -25.08 -11.77 7.96
C LEU A 175 -24.67 -10.44 8.63
N TRP A 176 -23.87 -9.67 7.92
CA TRP A 176 -23.62 -8.26 8.22
C TRP A 176 -23.61 -7.44 6.93
N ARG A 177 -24.58 -6.55 6.76
CA ARG A 177 -24.77 -5.71 5.57
C ARG A 177 -24.96 -4.25 5.98
N PRO A 178 -23.90 -3.43 6.06
CA PRO A 178 -24.00 -2.04 6.53
C PRO A 178 -24.43 -1.05 5.44
N ASP A 179 -24.46 -1.46 4.18
CA ASP A 179 -24.58 -0.61 2.99
C ASP A 179 -25.93 -0.74 2.25
N ILE A 180 -26.98 -1.17 2.95
CA ILE A 180 -28.31 -1.32 2.35
C ILE A 180 -28.93 0.05 2.17
N ARG A 181 -29.30 0.37 0.94
CA ARG A 181 -30.02 1.60 0.60
C ARG A 181 -31.34 1.24 -0.05
N THR A 182 -32.40 1.87 0.44
CA THR A 182 -33.76 1.75 -0.14
C THR A 182 -34.00 2.97 -1.03
N ALA A 183 -34.20 2.76 -2.32
CA ALA A 183 -34.45 3.84 -3.29
C ALA A 183 -35.97 4.03 -3.56
N GLY A 184 -36.81 3.92 -2.51
CA GLY A 184 -38.29 3.98 -2.64
C GLY A 184 -38.92 2.65 -2.99
N GLU A 185 -38.22 1.55 -2.94
CA GLU A 185 -38.74 0.20 -3.10
C GLU A 185 -39.60 -0.18 -1.88
N SER A 186 -40.72 -0.86 -2.10
CA SER A 186 -41.62 -1.31 -1.03
C SER A 186 -41.05 -2.45 -0.20
N SER A 187 -40.12 -3.22 -0.73
CA SER A 187 -39.42 -4.31 -0.05
C SER A 187 -38.08 -4.65 -0.70
N ILE A 188 -37.13 -5.06 0.12
CA ILE A 188 -35.83 -5.56 -0.32
C ILE A 188 -35.66 -6.98 0.22
N SER A 189 -35.29 -7.92 -0.65
CA SER A 189 -34.93 -9.28 -0.26
C SER A 189 -33.43 -9.43 -0.08
N ILE A 190 -33.03 -9.91 1.09
CA ILE A 190 -31.62 -10.12 1.43
C ILE A 190 -31.41 -11.60 1.77
N PRO A 191 -30.95 -12.41 0.82
CA PRO A 191 -30.68 -13.81 1.08
C PRO A 191 -29.43 -13.99 1.93
N PHE A 192 -29.46 -14.93 2.86
CA PHE A 192 -28.28 -15.39 3.61
C PHE A 192 -28.38 -16.89 3.89
N THR A 193 -27.28 -17.49 4.30
CA THR A 193 -27.21 -18.92 4.66
C THR A 193 -26.99 -19.06 6.16
N THR A 194 -27.67 -20.03 6.76
CA THR A 194 -27.43 -20.42 8.16
C THR A 194 -26.10 -21.14 8.31
N SER A 195 -25.61 -21.23 9.53
CA SER A 195 -24.48 -22.09 9.91
C SER A 195 -24.96 -23.46 10.39
N ASP A 196 -24.01 -24.33 10.76
CA ASP A 196 -24.33 -25.63 11.38
C ASP A 196 -24.68 -25.50 12.87
N LEU A 197 -24.73 -24.28 13.41
CA LEU A 197 -25.19 -24.05 14.77
C LEU A 197 -26.69 -24.05 14.83
N THR A 198 -27.24 -24.87 15.72
CA THR A 198 -28.68 -24.86 16.08
C THR A 198 -28.90 -23.88 17.21
N GLY A 199 -30.06 -23.22 17.20
CA GLY A 199 -30.43 -22.26 18.23
C GLY A 199 -31.26 -21.10 17.73
N ASP A 200 -31.50 -20.14 18.62
CA ASP A 200 -32.24 -18.94 18.30
C ASP A 200 -31.34 -17.83 17.80
N PHE A 201 -31.70 -17.27 16.68
CA PHE A 201 -30.98 -16.16 16.04
C PHE A 201 -31.83 -14.91 16.00
N THR A 202 -31.22 -13.75 16.14
CA THR A 202 -31.89 -12.46 16.08
C THR A 202 -31.43 -11.70 14.84
N ILE A 203 -32.39 -11.20 14.08
CA ILE A 203 -32.16 -10.22 13.01
C ILE A 203 -32.36 -8.85 13.64
N THR A 204 -31.34 -7.98 13.47
CA THR A 204 -31.42 -6.58 13.88
C THR A 204 -31.24 -5.71 12.64
N ILE A 205 -32.15 -4.78 12.44
CA ILE A 205 -32.11 -3.79 11.37
C ILE A 205 -32.04 -2.42 12.02
N GLU A 206 -30.98 -1.70 11.68
CA GLU A 206 -30.75 -0.32 12.12
C GLU A 206 -30.50 0.57 10.91
N GLY A 207 -30.98 1.78 10.92
CA GLY A 207 -30.81 2.68 9.80
C GLY A 207 -31.21 4.11 10.13
N LEU A 208 -30.93 4.97 9.14
CA LEU A 208 -31.34 6.38 9.18
C LEU A 208 -32.12 6.71 7.91
N THR A 209 -33.20 7.49 8.07
CA THR A 209 -33.86 8.11 6.93
C THR A 209 -33.01 9.25 6.36
N GLN A 210 -33.37 9.75 5.18
CA GLN A 210 -32.72 10.96 4.61
C GLN A 210 -32.93 12.20 5.50
N THR A 211 -33.96 12.22 6.33
CA THR A 211 -34.23 13.30 7.29
C THR A 211 -33.48 13.13 8.62
N GLY A 212 -32.75 12.02 8.80
CA GLY A 212 -31.96 11.76 10.00
C GLY A 212 -32.77 11.04 11.11
N GLU A 213 -33.99 10.56 10.85
CA GLU A 213 -34.74 9.75 11.82
C GLU A 213 -34.15 8.35 11.90
N ALA A 214 -33.99 7.85 13.13
CA ALA A 214 -33.48 6.52 13.39
C ALA A 214 -34.59 5.47 13.18
N LEU A 215 -34.20 4.38 12.50
CA LEU A 215 -35.05 3.19 12.31
C LEU A 215 -34.41 2.04 13.08
N TYR A 216 -35.23 1.26 13.76
CA TYR A 216 -34.80 0.07 14.49
C TYR A 216 -35.89 -0.99 14.42
N ALA A 217 -35.51 -2.22 14.07
CA ALA A 217 -36.38 -3.38 14.09
C ALA A 217 -35.61 -4.64 14.48
N THR A 218 -36.28 -5.55 15.18
CA THR A 218 -35.74 -6.87 15.53
C THR A 218 -36.71 -7.95 15.23
N GLU A 219 -36.24 -9.11 14.77
CA GLU A 219 -37.01 -10.33 14.55
C GLU A 219 -36.19 -11.53 14.98
N GLN A 220 -36.85 -12.60 15.43
CA GLN A 220 -36.16 -13.83 15.86
C GLN A 220 -36.59 -15.00 14.99
N PHE A 221 -35.62 -15.90 14.73
CA PHE A 221 -35.88 -17.17 14.04
C PHE A 221 -35.03 -18.28 14.64
N GLN A 222 -35.48 -19.51 14.46
CA GLN A 222 -34.79 -20.69 14.99
C GLN A 222 -34.17 -21.51 13.86
N VAL A 223 -32.92 -21.90 14.05
CA VAL A 223 -32.24 -22.91 13.25
C VAL A 223 -32.27 -24.25 14.00
N LYS A 224 -32.78 -25.28 13.33
CA LYS A 224 -32.96 -26.62 13.90
C LYS A 224 -31.98 -27.62 13.36
#